data_e3a849ec3ced89f6025f7fe3fbb17fa4
#
_entry.id   e3a849ec3ced89f6025f7fe3fbb17fa4
#
_cell.length_a   1.000
_cell.length_b   1.000
_cell.length_c   1.000
_cell.angle_alpha   90.00
_cell.angle_beta   90.00
_cell.angle_gamma   90.00
#
_symmetry.space_group_name_H-M   'P 1'
#
loop_
_entity.id
_entity.type
_entity.pdbx_description
1 polymer ?
#
loop_
_entity_poly.entity_id
_entity_poly.type
_entity_poly.pdbx_seq_one_letter_code
_entity_poly.pdbx_strand_id
1 'polypeptide(L)'
;LSHFHERKEKNCLNCGTEVAGKFCQSCGQENIEPHQSFWQLLKHYFEDLTHFDGKFFSSTWNLVSRPGFLPAEYIKGKRASHLNPIRMYIFSSALFFFVFFSGRNREDIMKVRPNGAQVSSDAVMEMDSTEFADYTKELNRSIGRQELPMSREGYQRFIDSTTGAGIFSGTIKYHSRAELDSAIASGRERDISWLEKKFRYREIDLGNKYGHNTQSLEKVIRDKFLHSLPQLIFISLPFTALILLMLYFRQRQFFYADHFIFSLHLYIFLFIVLLLDILLKKLDANAGVTFFSWLNRGLWFWFWLYTLLALKRFYQRGWWATILRFLLLLLLVGFILLLIFGVSAILFYLFFV
;
A
#
# COMPACT_ATOMS: atom_id res chain seq x y z
N LEU A 1 -14.75 -20.09 25.86
CA LEU A 1 -13.95 -21.02 26.65
C LEU A 1 -12.70 -21.36 25.84
N SER A 2 -11.52 -20.89 26.28
CA SER A 2 -10.27 -21.11 25.56
C SER A 2 -9.91 -22.58 25.52
N HIS A 3 -9.74 -23.12 24.31
CA HIS A 3 -9.27 -24.49 24.06
C HIS A 3 -7.73 -24.58 24.02
N PHE A 4 -7.02 -23.75 24.81
CA PHE A 4 -5.55 -23.77 24.83
C PHE A 4 -5.05 -24.79 25.84
N HIS A 5 -3.95 -25.47 25.47
CA HIS A 5 -3.27 -26.33 26.43
C HIS A 5 -2.58 -25.47 27.49
N GLU A 6 -2.96 -25.68 28.75
CA GLU A 6 -2.27 -25.09 29.88
C GLU A 6 -0.84 -25.66 29.95
N ARG A 7 0.11 -24.77 30.29
CA ARG A 7 1.48 -25.18 30.54
C ARG A 7 1.54 -26.00 31.84
N LYS A 8 2.35 -27.01 31.84
CA LYS A 8 2.63 -27.82 33.04
C LYS A 8 3.46 -27.07 34.06
N GLU A 9 4.35 -26.17 33.57
CA GLU A 9 5.14 -25.32 34.46
C GLU A 9 4.28 -24.22 35.05
N LYS A 10 4.38 -24.03 36.34
CA LYS A 10 3.60 -23.05 37.11
C LYS A 10 4.30 -21.71 37.26
N ASN A 11 5.35 -21.41 36.53
CA ASN A 11 5.98 -20.10 36.51
C ASN A 11 5.39 -19.21 35.39
N CYS A 12 4.98 -18.01 35.70
CA CYS A 12 4.47 -17.06 34.71
C CYS A 12 5.54 -16.60 33.73
N LEU A 13 5.33 -16.77 32.41
CA LEU A 13 6.26 -16.35 31.38
C LEU A 13 6.47 -14.83 31.31
N ASN A 14 5.52 -14.04 31.82
CA ASN A 14 5.60 -12.59 31.78
C ASN A 14 6.33 -11.99 33.00
N CYS A 15 5.94 -12.35 34.20
CA CYS A 15 6.47 -11.76 35.44
C CYS A 15 7.27 -12.72 36.33
N GLY A 16 7.33 -14.02 36.01
CA GLY A 16 8.07 -15.02 36.77
C GLY A 16 7.37 -15.52 38.05
N THR A 17 6.23 -14.93 38.45
CA THR A 17 5.50 -15.35 39.66
C THR A 17 4.92 -16.75 39.50
N GLU A 18 4.86 -17.52 40.58
CA GLU A 18 4.23 -18.86 40.58
C GLU A 18 2.72 -18.72 40.35
N VAL A 19 2.18 -19.51 39.42
CA VAL A 19 0.75 -19.43 38.99
C VAL A 19 -0.02 -20.54 39.68
N ALA A 20 -0.98 -20.16 40.51
CA ALA A 20 -1.81 -21.11 41.25
C ALA A 20 -2.99 -21.68 40.44
N GLY A 21 -3.37 -21.02 39.32
CA GLY A 21 -4.51 -21.40 38.48
C GLY A 21 -4.27 -21.10 37.03
N LYS A 22 -5.33 -20.95 36.27
CA LYS A 22 -5.29 -20.66 34.82
C LYS A 22 -4.67 -19.29 34.47
N PHE A 23 -4.80 -18.33 35.37
CA PHE A 23 -4.29 -16.96 35.19
C PHE A 23 -3.29 -16.61 36.28
N CYS A 24 -2.24 -15.86 35.93
CA CYS A 24 -1.30 -15.33 36.90
C CYS A 24 -1.97 -14.27 37.77
N GLN A 25 -1.97 -14.47 39.11
CA GLN A 25 -2.58 -13.56 40.09
C GLN A 25 -1.84 -12.21 40.16
N SER A 26 -0.61 -12.12 39.73
CA SER A 26 0.19 -10.89 39.78
C SER A 26 0.04 -10.01 38.52
N CYS A 27 0.01 -10.59 37.33
CA CYS A 27 -0.03 -9.80 36.06
C CYS A 27 -1.21 -10.13 35.15
N GLY A 28 -2.07 -11.09 35.52
CA GLY A 28 -3.25 -11.48 34.75
C GLY A 28 -2.97 -12.30 33.48
N GLN A 29 -1.71 -12.67 33.19
CA GLN A 29 -1.42 -13.47 32.01
C GLN A 29 -1.93 -14.90 32.16
N GLU A 30 -2.59 -15.41 31.12
CA GLU A 30 -3.01 -16.80 31.04
C GLU A 30 -1.79 -17.74 30.91
N ASN A 31 -1.76 -18.84 31.64
CA ASN A 31 -0.67 -19.82 31.65
C ASN A 31 -0.84 -20.86 30.55
N ILE A 32 -0.60 -20.45 29.30
CA ILE A 32 -0.75 -21.26 28.10
C ILE A 32 0.57 -21.43 27.36
N GLU A 33 0.66 -22.45 26.50
CA GLU A 33 1.82 -22.68 25.65
C GLU A 33 2.10 -21.47 24.73
N PRO A 34 3.37 -21.02 24.60
CA PRO A 34 3.73 -19.85 23.82
C PRO A 34 3.52 -20.03 22.32
N HIS A 35 3.64 -21.26 21.81
CA HIS A 35 3.46 -21.55 20.39
C HIS A 35 1.99 -21.78 20.08
N GLN A 36 1.40 -20.86 19.32
CA GLN A 36 0.00 -20.93 18.87
C GLN A 36 -0.06 -21.10 17.36
N SER A 37 -1.08 -21.82 16.87
CA SER A 37 -1.36 -21.87 15.45
C SER A 37 -1.89 -20.54 14.94
N PHE A 38 -1.68 -20.26 13.65
CA PHE A 38 -2.21 -19.05 12.99
C PHE A 38 -3.73 -18.88 13.19
N TRP A 39 -4.50 -19.99 13.10
CA TRP A 39 -5.95 -19.97 13.28
C TRP A 39 -6.38 -19.64 14.71
N GLN A 40 -5.60 -20.04 15.69
CA GLN A 40 -5.85 -19.70 17.10
C GLN A 40 -5.62 -18.20 17.35
N LEU A 41 -4.55 -17.63 16.75
CA LEU A 41 -4.29 -16.19 16.81
C LEU A 41 -5.44 -15.38 16.18
N LEU A 42 -5.96 -15.84 15.06
CA LEU A 42 -7.06 -15.17 14.36
C LEU A 42 -8.38 -15.21 15.16
N LYS A 43 -8.70 -16.35 15.79
CA LYS A 43 -9.89 -16.50 16.65
C LYS A 43 -9.85 -15.56 17.83
N HIS A 44 -8.71 -15.50 18.55
CA HIS A 44 -8.53 -14.55 19.67
C HIS A 44 -8.68 -13.10 19.26
N TYR A 45 -8.25 -12.77 18.05
CA TYR A 45 -8.41 -11.42 17.52
C TYR A 45 -9.87 -10.97 17.50
N PHE A 46 -10.79 -11.81 17.02
CA PHE A 46 -12.22 -11.45 16.95
C PHE A 46 -12.87 -11.36 18.35
N GLU A 47 -12.40 -12.15 19.30
CA GLU A 47 -12.90 -12.12 20.68
C GLU A 47 -12.45 -10.86 21.46
N ASP A 48 -11.29 -10.31 21.07
CA ASP A 48 -10.61 -9.23 21.81
C ASP A 48 -10.81 -7.82 21.22
N LEU A 49 -11.60 -7.67 20.16
CA LEU A 49 -11.69 -6.44 19.35
C LEU A 49 -12.24 -5.20 20.11
N THR A 50 -12.88 -5.39 21.25
CA THR A 50 -13.69 -4.36 21.91
C THR A 50 -12.99 -3.57 23.02
N HIS A 51 -11.77 -3.93 23.44
CA HIS A 51 -11.11 -3.27 24.56
C HIS A 51 -9.86 -2.48 24.13
N PHE A 52 -9.93 -1.14 24.25
CA PHE A 52 -8.78 -0.25 24.09
C PHE A 52 -7.84 -0.39 25.31
N ASP A 53 -6.64 -0.92 25.09
CA ASP A 53 -5.67 -1.18 26.16
C ASP A 53 -4.71 0.01 26.33
N GLY A 54 -4.55 0.54 27.54
CA GLY A 54 -3.63 1.64 27.88
C GLY A 54 -2.13 1.34 27.57
N LYS A 55 -1.81 0.10 27.20
CA LYS A 55 -0.45 -0.33 26.81
C LYS A 55 -0.04 0.09 25.41
N PHE A 56 -0.92 0.76 24.65
CA PHE A 56 -0.62 1.15 23.26
C PHE A 56 0.64 2.02 23.14
N PHE A 57 0.71 3.08 23.95
CA PHE A 57 1.84 4.02 23.89
C PHE A 57 3.17 3.38 24.28
N SER A 58 3.17 2.56 25.34
CA SER A 58 4.38 1.84 25.78
C SER A 58 4.85 0.80 24.75
N SER A 59 3.92 0.08 24.12
CA SER A 59 4.23 -0.88 23.05
C SER A 59 4.76 -0.17 21.80
N THR A 60 4.14 0.95 21.39
CA THR A 60 4.59 1.76 20.25
C THR A 60 6.00 2.33 20.50
N TRP A 61 6.27 2.84 21.70
CA TRP A 61 7.61 3.33 22.06
C TRP A 61 8.66 2.20 22.00
N ASN A 62 8.37 1.03 22.57
CA ASN A 62 9.26 -0.13 22.50
C ASN A 62 9.46 -0.62 21.07
N LEU A 63 8.42 -0.54 20.22
CA LEU A 63 8.55 -0.88 18.81
C LEU A 63 9.54 0.03 18.10
N VAL A 64 9.38 1.34 18.23
CA VAL A 64 10.20 2.34 17.51
C VAL A 64 11.64 2.38 18.02
N SER A 65 11.83 2.33 19.36
CA SER A 65 13.14 2.50 19.99
C SER A 65 14.00 1.23 20.04
N ARG A 66 13.37 0.03 19.98
CA ARG A 66 14.04 -1.26 20.18
C ARG A 66 13.77 -2.24 19.04
N PRO A 67 14.51 -2.17 17.90
CA PRO A 67 14.31 -3.05 16.76
C PRO A 67 14.22 -4.53 17.12
N GLY A 68 13.14 -5.21 16.68
CA GLY A 68 12.94 -6.65 16.89
C GLY A 68 12.68 -7.08 18.35
N PHE A 69 12.52 -6.13 19.29
CA PHE A 69 12.26 -6.45 20.70
C PHE A 69 10.87 -7.04 20.91
N LEU A 70 9.82 -6.35 20.47
CA LEU A 70 8.45 -6.80 20.69
C LEU A 70 8.14 -8.19 20.12
N PRO A 71 8.46 -8.51 18.85
CA PRO A 71 8.24 -9.86 18.35
C PRO A 71 9.05 -10.92 19.13
N ALA A 72 10.28 -10.60 19.57
CA ALA A 72 11.07 -11.51 20.36
C ALA A 72 10.48 -11.78 21.76
N GLU A 73 9.95 -10.79 22.45
CA GLU A 73 9.28 -10.96 23.74
C GLU A 73 7.94 -11.71 23.59
N TYR A 74 7.22 -11.45 22.50
CA TYR A 74 5.95 -12.12 22.22
C TYR A 74 6.12 -13.63 22.02
N ILE A 75 7.12 -14.09 21.26
CA ILE A 75 7.39 -15.52 21.06
C ILE A 75 7.92 -16.21 22.33
N LYS A 76 8.55 -15.46 23.25
CA LYS A 76 8.92 -15.95 24.58
C LYS A 76 7.71 -16.11 25.50
N GLY A 77 6.49 -15.75 25.05
CA GLY A 77 5.25 -15.86 25.79
C GLY A 77 4.91 -14.67 26.68
N LYS A 78 5.64 -13.55 26.62
CA LYS A 78 5.34 -12.33 27.38
C LYS A 78 4.25 -11.52 26.68
N ARG A 79 2.99 -11.87 26.90
CA ARG A 79 1.83 -11.29 26.18
C ARG A 79 1.09 -10.25 27.00
N ALA A 80 1.11 -10.37 28.35
CA ALA A 80 0.37 -9.45 29.22
C ALA A 80 1.01 -8.05 29.32
N SER A 81 2.33 -7.93 29.12
CA SER A 81 3.06 -6.67 29.23
C SER A 81 2.94 -5.78 27.99
N HIS A 82 2.58 -6.34 26.86
CA HIS A 82 2.56 -5.63 25.58
C HIS A 82 1.19 -5.78 24.90
N LEU A 83 0.88 -4.82 24.01
CA LEU A 83 -0.34 -4.87 23.23
C LEU A 83 -0.29 -6.06 22.25
N ASN A 84 -1.45 -6.68 22.02
CA ASN A 84 -1.57 -7.73 21.02
C ASN A 84 -1.13 -7.21 19.62
N PRO A 85 -0.23 -7.90 18.91
CA PRO A 85 0.30 -7.44 17.62
C PRO A 85 -0.77 -7.17 16.57
N ILE A 86 -1.84 -7.97 16.54
CA ILE A 86 -2.92 -7.83 15.56
C ILE A 86 -3.73 -6.56 15.84
N ARG A 87 -4.04 -6.28 17.12
CA ARG A 87 -4.72 -5.03 17.50
C ARG A 87 -3.87 -3.80 17.14
N MET A 88 -2.58 -3.87 17.44
CA MET A 88 -1.64 -2.80 17.12
C MET A 88 -1.54 -2.55 15.62
N TYR A 89 -1.53 -3.61 14.81
CA TYR A 89 -1.54 -3.54 13.34
C TYR A 89 -2.79 -2.83 12.81
N ILE A 90 -3.98 -3.25 13.29
CA ILE A 90 -5.23 -2.67 12.81
C ILE A 90 -5.35 -1.21 13.19
N PHE A 91 -5.00 -0.86 14.43
CA PHE A 91 -5.04 0.54 14.84
C PHE A 91 -4.07 1.41 14.03
N SER A 92 -2.82 0.97 13.85
CA SER A 92 -1.82 1.74 13.10
C SER A 92 -2.14 1.83 11.62
N SER A 93 -2.66 0.74 11.01
CA SER A 93 -3.09 0.75 9.61
C SER A 93 -4.31 1.64 9.41
N ALA A 94 -5.33 1.56 10.28
CA ALA A 94 -6.51 2.40 10.20
C ALA A 94 -6.16 3.88 10.32
N LEU A 95 -5.30 4.24 11.28
CA LEU A 95 -4.82 5.61 11.46
C LEU A 95 -4.05 6.09 10.22
N PHE A 96 -3.15 5.26 9.68
CA PHE A 96 -2.40 5.60 8.47
C PHE A 96 -3.34 5.84 7.28
N PHE A 97 -4.27 4.92 7.00
CA PHE A 97 -5.16 5.07 5.85
C PHE A 97 -6.14 6.23 6.03
N PHE A 98 -6.60 6.48 7.25
CA PHE A 98 -7.42 7.66 7.54
C PHE A 98 -6.69 8.96 7.18
N VAL A 99 -5.45 9.13 7.64
CA VAL A 99 -4.62 10.30 7.31
C VAL A 99 -4.31 10.38 5.82
N PHE A 100 -3.94 9.25 5.22
CA PHE A 100 -3.60 9.16 3.80
C PHE A 100 -4.75 9.59 2.89
N PHE A 101 -5.97 9.10 3.14
CA PHE A 101 -7.14 9.48 2.34
C PHE A 101 -7.65 10.88 2.67
N SER A 102 -7.62 11.30 3.94
CA SER A 102 -8.02 12.67 4.33
C SER A 102 -7.11 13.75 3.73
N GLY A 103 -5.83 13.46 3.57
CA GLY A 103 -4.88 14.39 2.94
C GLY A 103 -5.14 14.60 1.46
N ARG A 104 -5.52 13.55 0.73
CA ARG A 104 -5.74 13.59 -0.72
C ARG A 104 -6.95 14.42 -1.14
N ASN A 105 -8.06 14.29 -0.42
CA ASN A 105 -9.27 15.04 -0.74
C ASN A 105 -9.05 16.56 -0.68
N ARG A 106 -8.11 17.04 0.12
CA ARG A 106 -7.74 18.45 0.17
C ARG A 106 -6.80 18.87 -0.96
N GLU A 107 -5.86 18.04 -1.37
CA GLU A 107 -4.94 18.35 -2.47
C GLU A 107 -5.63 18.35 -3.84
N ASP A 108 -6.59 17.46 -4.06
CA ASP A 108 -7.39 17.46 -5.29
C ASP A 108 -8.35 18.66 -5.35
N ILE A 109 -8.84 19.14 -4.19
CA ILE A 109 -9.68 20.37 -4.12
C ILE A 109 -8.81 21.62 -4.23
N MET A 110 -7.58 21.63 -3.71
CA MET A 110 -6.67 22.81 -3.79
C MET A 110 -5.97 22.92 -5.16
N LYS A 111 -5.82 21.84 -5.92
CA LYS A 111 -5.27 21.87 -7.30
C LYS A 111 -6.30 22.28 -8.35
N VAL A 112 -7.57 22.45 -7.98
CA VAL A 112 -8.49 23.26 -8.76
C VAL A 112 -8.05 24.72 -8.56
N ARG A 113 -7.10 25.16 -9.38
CA ARG A 113 -6.78 26.59 -9.51
C ARG A 113 -8.09 27.31 -9.83
N PRO A 114 -8.35 28.49 -9.21
CA PRO A 114 -9.58 29.26 -9.48
C PRO A 114 -9.75 29.66 -10.95
N ASN A 115 -8.74 29.47 -11.80
CA ASN A 115 -8.74 29.76 -13.24
C ASN A 115 -8.41 28.55 -14.13
N GLY A 116 -8.49 27.31 -13.60
CA GLY A 116 -8.25 26.09 -14.36
C GLY A 116 -9.49 25.21 -14.40
N ALA A 117 -10.61 25.71 -14.89
CA ALA A 117 -11.58 24.83 -15.52
C ALA A 117 -10.80 24.02 -16.57
N GLN A 118 -10.68 22.69 -16.39
CA GLN A 118 -10.25 21.81 -17.47
C GLN A 118 -11.33 21.93 -18.54
N VAL A 119 -11.11 22.86 -19.44
CA VAL A 119 -11.97 23.05 -20.60
C VAL A 119 -11.80 21.77 -21.40
N SER A 120 -12.86 21.02 -21.66
CA SER A 120 -12.80 19.85 -22.51
C SER A 120 -12.19 20.24 -23.87
N SER A 121 -11.48 19.33 -24.53
CA SER A 121 -10.92 19.61 -25.86
C SER A 121 -12.00 20.14 -26.83
N ASP A 122 -13.22 19.65 -26.69
CA ASP A 122 -14.35 20.06 -27.48
C ASP A 122 -14.77 21.50 -27.15
N ALA A 123 -14.84 21.85 -25.86
CA ALA A 123 -15.13 23.23 -25.45
C ALA A 123 -14.03 24.23 -25.85
N VAL A 124 -12.74 23.79 -25.87
CA VAL A 124 -11.64 24.61 -26.42
C VAL A 124 -11.79 24.82 -27.93
N MET A 125 -12.26 23.81 -28.63
CA MET A 125 -12.49 23.91 -30.09
C MET A 125 -13.71 24.76 -30.45
N GLU A 126 -14.66 24.93 -29.52
CA GLU A 126 -15.84 25.78 -29.64
C GLU A 126 -15.59 27.24 -29.22
N MET A 127 -14.47 27.57 -28.58
CA MET A 127 -14.11 28.96 -28.21
C MET A 127 -14.05 29.89 -29.42
N ASP A 128 -14.31 31.14 -29.18
CA ASP A 128 -14.07 32.15 -30.22
C ASP A 128 -12.56 32.27 -30.57
N SER A 129 -12.23 32.98 -31.65
CA SER A 129 -10.86 33.05 -32.15
C SER A 129 -9.89 33.77 -31.20
N THR A 130 -10.36 34.70 -30.40
CA THR A 130 -9.57 35.48 -29.43
C THR A 130 -9.34 34.67 -28.16
N GLU A 131 -10.37 34.06 -27.64
CA GLU A 131 -10.36 33.21 -26.46
C GLU A 131 -9.49 31.94 -26.68
N PHE A 132 -9.58 31.33 -27.86
CA PHE A 132 -8.76 30.21 -28.28
C PHE A 132 -7.26 30.60 -28.38
N ALA A 133 -6.96 31.78 -28.96
CA ALA A 133 -5.58 32.24 -29.07
C ALA A 133 -4.95 32.51 -27.70
N ASP A 134 -5.67 33.15 -26.77
CA ASP A 134 -5.18 33.41 -25.42
C ASP A 134 -4.98 32.09 -24.62
N TYR A 135 -5.93 31.18 -24.72
CA TYR A 135 -5.80 29.85 -24.07
C TYR A 135 -4.60 29.08 -24.57
N THR A 136 -4.39 28.99 -25.89
CA THR A 136 -3.27 28.22 -26.48
C THR A 136 -1.94 28.90 -26.27
N LYS A 137 -1.89 30.21 -26.12
CA LYS A 137 -0.68 30.97 -25.75
C LYS A 137 -0.27 30.66 -24.30
N GLU A 138 -1.23 30.65 -23.39
CA GLU A 138 -0.96 30.27 -21.97
C GLU A 138 -0.59 28.81 -21.83
N LEU A 139 -1.22 27.91 -22.61
CA LEU A 139 -0.86 26.51 -22.69
C LEU A 139 0.59 26.32 -23.16
N ASN A 140 1.01 26.99 -24.24
CA ASN A 140 2.39 26.95 -24.74
C ASN A 140 3.38 27.44 -23.68
N ARG A 141 3.06 28.53 -22.98
CA ARG A 141 3.88 29.03 -21.87
C ARG A 141 4.03 28.02 -20.75
N SER A 142 2.95 27.33 -20.39
CA SER A 142 2.97 26.32 -19.31
C SER A 142 3.82 25.08 -19.64
N ILE A 143 3.98 24.75 -20.92
CA ILE A 143 4.80 23.61 -21.41
C ILE A 143 6.21 24.03 -21.90
N GLY A 144 6.60 25.29 -21.63
CA GLY A 144 7.94 25.79 -21.99
C GLY A 144 8.18 26.02 -23.48
N ARG A 145 7.12 26.16 -24.27
CA ARG A 145 7.19 26.52 -25.70
C ARG A 145 7.09 28.04 -25.90
N GLN A 146 7.35 28.51 -27.12
CA GLN A 146 7.19 29.91 -27.47
C GLN A 146 5.75 30.39 -27.19
N GLU A 147 5.60 31.62 -26.72
CA GLU A 147 4.31 32.26 -26.38
C GLU A 147 3.50 32.64 -27.64
N LEU A 148 3.46 31.81 -28.67
CA LEU A 148 2.64 32.01 -29.85
C LEU A 148 1.37 31.18 -29.76
N PRO A 149 0.21 31.72 -30.17
CA PRO A 149 -1.03 30.95 -30.22
C PRO A 149 -0.91 29.79 -31.21
N MET A 150 -1.47 28.64 -30.89
CA MET A 150 -1.57 27.52 -31.83
C MET A 150 -2.74 27.75 -32.81
N SER A 151 -2.61 27.19 -34.04
CA SER A 151 -3.78 27.02 -34.88
C SER A 151 -4.69 25.90 -34.33
N ARG A 152 -5.98 25.89 -34.68
CA ARG A 152 -6.88 24.79 -34.26
C ARG A 152 -6.37 23.41 -34.68
N GLU A 153 -5.80 23.29 -35.88
CA GLU A 153 -5.17 22.07 -36.36
C GLU A 153 -3.88 21.72 -35.57
N GLY A 154 -3.13 22.74 -35.15
CA GLY A 154 -1.94 22.58 -34.30
C GLY A 154 -2.30 22.10 -32.90
N TYR A 155 -3.37 22.62 -32.35
CA TYR A 155 -3.92 22.20 -31.04
C TYR A 155 -4.45 20.77 -31.12
N GLN A 156 -5.21 20.43 -32.18
CA GLN A 156 -5.68 19.05 -32.38
C GLN A 156 -4.51 18.07 -32.47
N ARG A 157 -3.48 18.35 -33.28
CA ARG A 157 -2.27 17.52 -33.34
C ARG A 157 -1.51 17.44 -32.01
N PHE A 158 -1.50 18.51 -31.23
CA PHE A 158 -0.93 18.51 -29.88
C PHE A 158 -1.71 17.60 -28.94
N ILE A 159 -3.03 17.69 -28.91
CA ILE A 159 -3.90 16.80 -28.13
C ILE A 159 -3.71 15.36 -28.57
N ASP A 160 -3.73 15.05 -29.86
CA ASP A 160 -3.53 13.70 -30.41
C ASP A 160 -2.15 13.15 -30.02
N SER A 161 -1.10 13.98 -30.02
CA SER A 161 0.25 13.58 -29.62
C SER A 161 0.44 13.41 -28.10
N THR A 162 -0.28 14.17 -27.30
CA THR A 162 -0.21 14.08 -25.83
C THR A 162 -1.16 13.03 -25.25
N THR A 163 -2.27 12.78 -25.92
CA THR A 163 -3.19 11.66 -25.58
C THR A 163 -2.53 10.30 -25.85
N GLY A 164 -1.52 10.25 -26.72
CA GLY A 164 -0.73 9.06 -27.04
C GLY A 164 0.32 8.62 -26.01
N ALA A 165 0.58 9.37 -24.95
CA ALA A 165 1.68 9.09 -23.99
C ALA A 165 1.25 8.41 -22.68
N GLY A 166 -0.01 8.03 -22.51
CA GLY A 166 -0.51 7.29 -21.34
C GLY A 166 -0.40 5.78 -21.49
N ILE A 167 -0.51 5.05 -20.39
CA ILE A 167 -0.58 3.56 -20.34
C ILE A 167 -1.71 3.00 -21.25
N PHE A 168 -2.68 3.83 -21.60
CA PHE A 168 -3.82 3.55 -22.47
C PHE A 168 -3.76 4.32 -23.79
N SER A 169 -2.59 4.51 -24.35
CA SER A 169 -2.29 5.27 -25.56
C SER A 169 -2.69 4.56 -26.88
N GLY A 170 -3.83 3.90 -26.90
CA GLY A 170 -4.46 3.44 -28.14
C GLY A 170 -5.68 4.28 -28.46
N THR A 171 -5.72 4.94 -29.59
CA THR A 171 -6.97 5.53 -30.13
C THR A 171 -7.99 4.40 -30.17
N ILE A 172 -9.11 4.54 -29.41
CA ILE A 172 -10.18 3.53 -29.42
C ILE A 172 -10.71 3.46 -30.85
N LYS A 173 -10.26 2.45 -31.59
CA LYS A 173 -10.53 2.27 -33.01
C LYS A 173 -11.99 1.89 -33.27
N TYR A 174 -12.65 1.28 -32.27
CA TYR A 174 -13.99 0.76 -32.37
C TYR A 174 -14.88 1.34 -31.27
N HIS A 175 -16.09 1.80 -31.62
CA HIS A 175 -17.02 2.43 -30.68
C HIS A 175 -18.04 1.42 -30.10
N SER A 176 -18.15 0.24 -30.69
CA SER A 176 -19.01 -0.82 -30.17
C SER A 176 -18.37 -2.19 -30.26
N ARG A 177 -18.78 -3.10 -29.35
CA ARG A 177 -18.33 -4.51 -29.38
C ARG A 177 -18.69 -5.19 -30.70
N ALA A 178 -19.89 -4.88 -31.25
CA ALA A 178 -20.37 -5.44 -32.52
C ALA A 178 -19.51 -4.97 -33.70
N GLU A 179 -19.00 -3.74 -33.67
CA GLU A 179 -18.08 -3.20 -34.68
C GLU A 179 -16.75 -3.94 -34.69
N LEU A 180 -16.16 -4.19 -33.49
CA LEU A 180 -14.95 -4.99 -33.34
C LEU A 180 -15.15 -6.42 -33.86
N ASP A 181 -16.27 -7.07 -33.45
CA ASP A 181 -16.58 -8.42 -33.90
C ASP A 181 -16.77 -8.52 -35.41
N SER A 182 -17.42 -7.54 -36.03
CA SER A 182 -17.57 -7.48 -37.50
C SER A 182 -16.25 -7.24 -38.22
N ALA A 183 -15.33 -6.47 -37.61
CA ALA A 183 -14.02 -6.23 -38.15
C ALA A 183 -13.14 -7.48 -38.10
N ILE A 184 -13.22 -8.27 -37.04
CA ILE A 184 -12.55 -9.58 -36.91
C ILE A 184 -13.14 -10.56 -37.92
N ALA A 185 -14.46 -10.69 -37.98
CA ALA A 185 -15.15 -11.62 -38.87
C ALA A 185 -14.92 -11.31 -40.38
N SER A 186 -14.75 -10.03 -40.71
CA SER A 186 -14.45 -9.59 -42.10
C SER A 186 -12.97 -9.61 -42.46
N GLY A 187 -12.08 -10.05 -41.58
CA GLY A 187 -10.64 -10.09 -41.79
C GLY A 187 -9.97 -8.71 -41.85
N ARG A 188 -10.68 -7.63 -41.50
CA ARG A 188 -10.10 -6.28 -41.39
C ARG A 188 -9.21 -6.12 -40.17
N GLU A 189 -9.41 -6.94 -39.15
CA GLU A 189 -8.57 -7.05 -37.95
C GLU A 189 -8.07 -8.50 -37.85
N ARG A 190 -6.85 -8.70 -37.31
CA ARG A 190 -6.32 -10.05 -37.08
C ARG A 190 -7.18 -10.80 -36.08
N ASP A 191 -7.16 -12.11 -36.15
CA ASP A 191 -7.76 -12.95 -35.10
C ASP A 191 -7.00 -12.73 -33.78
N ILE A 192 -7.72 -12.39 -32.73
CA ILE A 192 -7.19 -12.00 -31.42
C ILE A 192 -7.56 -13.07 -30.39
N SER A 193 -6.67 -13.28 -29.41
CA SER A 193 -6.91 -14.22 -28.32
C SER A 193 -8.14 -13.80 -27.51
N TRP A 194 -8.79 -14.78 -26.84
CA TRP A 194 -9.93 -14.50 -25.94
C TRP A 194 -9.62 -13.40 -24.91
N LEU A 195 -8.41 -13.42 -24.35
CA LEU A 195 -7.99 -12.43 -23.36
C LEU A 195 -7.87 -11.02 -23.99
N GLU A 196 -7.25 -10.91 -25.15
CA GLU A 196 -7.10 -9.65 -25.89
C GLU A 196 -8.48 -9.09 -26.27
N LYS A 197 -9.42 -9.97 -26.73
CA LYS A 197 -10.79 -9.59 -27.04
C LYS A 197 -11.52 -9.00 -25.82
N LYS A 198 -11.33 -9.62 -24.63
CA LYS A 198 -11.91 -9.14 -23.38
C LYS A 198 -11.34 -7.76 -22.98
N PHE A 199 -10.05 -7.52 -23.18
CA PHE A 199 -9.43 -6.22 -22.94
C PHE A 199 -10.01 -5.16 -23.89
N ARG A 200 -10.12 -5.42 -25.18
CA ARG A 200 -10.68 -4.47 -26.16
C ARG A 200 -12.16 -4.18 -25.91
N TYR A 201 -12.95 -5.16 -25.56
CA TYR A 201 -14.34 -4.93 -25.16
C TYR A 201 -14.44 -4.00 -23.95
N ARG A 202 -13.54 -4.20 -22.98
CA ARG A 202 -13.49 -3.36 -21.81
C ARG A 202 -13.08 -1.94 -22.13
N GLU A 203 -12.12 -1.76 -23.01
CA GLU A 203 -11.67 -0.47 -23.52
C GLU A 203 -12.83 0.30 -24.20
N ILE A 204 -13.62 -0.39 -25.05
CA ILE A 204 -14.81 0.18 -25.68
C ILE A 204 -15.85 0.60 -24.63
N ASP A 205 -16.17 -0.28 -23.66
CA ASP A 205 -17.15 0.02 -22.62
C ASP A 205 -16.74 1.23 -21.76
N LEU A 206 -15.47 1.30 -21.44
CA LEU A 206 -14.93 2.40 -20.65
C LEU A 206 -14.90 3.72 -21.44
N GLY A 207 -14.55 3.65 -22.72
CA GLY A 207 -14.64 4.80 -23.63
C GLY A 207 -16.05 5.36 -23.74
N ASN A 208 -17.05 4.46 -23.87
CA ASN A 208 -18.45 4.85 -23.94
C ASN A 208 -19.00 5.41 -22.61
N LYS A 209 -18.50 4.90 -21.47
CA LYS A 209 -18.97 5.30 -20.13
C LYS A 209 -18.37 6.60 -19.63
N TYR A 210 -17.09 6.83 -19.90
CA TYR A 210 -16.33 7.96 -19.36
C TYR A 210 -15.94 9.00 -20.41
N GLY A 211 -16.43 8.85 -21.66
CA GLY A 211 -15.97 9.60 -22.82
C GLY A 211 -14.55 9.16 -23.22
N HIS A 212 -14.08 9.56 -24.38
CA HIS A 212 -12.74 9.24 -24.87
C HIS A 212 -11.62 10.02 -24.13
N ASN A 213 -11.94 10.59 -22.97
CA ASN A 213 -10.97 11.31 -22.14
C ASN A 213 -10.18 10.32 -21.26
N THR A 214 -9.00 9.96 -21.75
CA THR A 214 -8.06 9.05 -21.06
C THR A 214 -7.67 9.54 -19.66
N GLN A 215 -7.63 10.85 -19.41
CA GLN A 215 -7.28 11.41 -18.09
C GLN A 215 -8.36 11.15 -17.04
N SER A 216 -9.64 11.24 -17.42
CA SER A 216 -10.76 10.93 -16.52
C SER A 216 -10.79 9.44 -16.16
N LEU A 217 -10.52 8.58 -17.13
CA LEU A 217 -10.43 7.13 -16.94
C LEU A 217 -9.25 6.74 -16.02
N GLU A 218 -8.06 7.30 -16.28
CA GLU A 218 -6.88 7.08 -15.45
C GLU A 218 -7.13 7.51 -14.00
N LYS A 219 -7.78 8.66 -13.79
CA LYS A 219 -8.16 9.14 -12.45
C LYS A 219 -9.07 8.14 -11.73
N VAL A 220 -10.12 7.66 -12.40
CA VAL A 220 -11.08 6.69 -11.82
C VAL A 220 -10.38 5.36 -11.47
N ILE A 221 -9.54 4.84 -12.37
CA ILE A 221 -8.78 3.61 -12.12
C ILE A 221 -7.83 3.80 -10.94
N ARG A 222 -7.07 4.89 -10.95
CA ARG A 222 -6.13 5.22 -9.88
C ARG A 222 -6.83 5.35 -8.52
N ASP A 223 -7.93 6.08 -8.46
CA ASP A 223 -8.65 6.31 -7.20
C ASP A 223 -9.23 5.00 -6.65
N LYS A 224 -9.86 4.18 -7.47
CA LYS A 224 -10.33 2.85 -7.07
C LYS A 224 -9.18 1.94 -6.62
N PHE A 225 -8.08 1.92 -7.36
CA PHE A 225 -6.89 1.14 -7.00
C PHE A 225 -6.32 1.58 -5.66
N LEU A 226 -6.22 2.89 -5.41
CA LEU A 226 -5.72 3.42 -4.14
C LEU A 226 -6.64 3.08 -2.96
N HIS A 227 -7.95 3.05 -3.15
CA HIS A 227 -8.88 2.59 -2.13
C HIS A 227 -8.74 1.10 -1.80
N SER A 228 -8.17 0.30 -2.70
CA SER A 228 -7.86 -1.12 -2.44
C SER A 228 -6.53 -1.36 -1.72
N LEU A 229 -5.66 -0.33 -1.58
CA LEU A 229 -4.34 -0.48 -0.94
C LEU A 229 -4.37 -1.13 0.45
N PRO A 230 -5.33 -0.80 1.36
CA PRO A 230 -5.39 -1.46 2.65
C PRO A 230 -5.50 -2.98 2.55
N GLN A 231 -6.35 -3.46 1.64
CA GLN A 231 -6.58 -4.88 1.39
C GLN A 231 -5.34 -5.55 0.79
N LEU A 232 -4.69 -4.89 -0.18
CA LEU A 232 -3.48 -5.41 -0.85
C LEU A 232 -2.30 -5.53 0.11
N ILE A 233 -2.10 -4.53 0.98
CA ILE A 233 -1.07 -4.57 2.02
C ILE A 233 -1.38 -5.67 3.03
N PHE A 234 -2.64 -5.83 3.45
CA PHE A 234 -3.03 -6.92 4.33
C PHE A 234 -2.76 -8.30 3.70
N ILE A 235 -3.10 -8.48 2.41
CA ILE A 235 -2.82 -9.71 1.66
C ILE A 235 -1.31 -9.98 1.56
N SER A 236 -0.46 -8.96 1.42
CA SER A 236 1.00 -9.13 1.32
C SER A 236 1.66 -9.65 2.59
N LEU A 237 1.03 -9.45 3.76
CA LEU A 237 1.59 -9.82 5.06
C LEU A 237 1.83 -11.34 5.21
N PRO A 238 0.86 -12.25 4.92
CA PRO A 238 1.12 -13.69 4.98
C PRO A 238 2.19 -14.14 4.00
N PHE A 239 2.31 -13.51 2.83
CA PHE A 239 3.38 -13.82 1.89
C PHE A 239 4.76 -13.38 2.41
N THR A 240 4.85 -12.22 3.06
CA THR A 240 6.08 -11.77 3.73
C THR A 240 6.51 -12.76 4.82
N ALA A 241 5.56 -13.25 5.61
CA ALA A 241 5.83 -14.29 6.62
C ALA A 241 6.31 -15.60 5.97
N LEU A 242 5.74 -15.99 4.84
CA LEU A 242 6.16 -17.17 4.08
C LEU A 242 7.58 -17.02 3.52
N ILE A 243 7.93 -15.84 2.98
CA ILE A 243 9.30 -15.55 2.55
C ILE A 243 10.27 -15.67 3.71
N LEU A 244 9.94 -15.11 4.87
CA LEU A 244 10.78 -15.24 6.06
C LEU A 244 10.95 -16.71 6.49
N LEU A 245 9.87 -17.48 6.46
CA LEU A 245 9.94 -18.93 6.71
C LEU A 245 10.92 -19.61 5.74
N MET A 246 10.87 -19.28 4.44
CA MET A 246 11.79 -19.82 3.44
C MET A 246 13.24 -19.38 3.68
N LEU A 247 13.48 -18.11 4.00
CA LEU A 247 14.83 -17.59 4.27
C LEU A 247 15.47 -18.15 5.54
N TYR A 248 14.65 -18.54 6.51
CA TYR A 248 15.07 -19.05 7.81
C TYR A 248 14.66 -20.51 8.04
N PHE A 249 14.34 -21.29 6.99
CA PHE A 249 13.86 -22.67 7.08
C PHE A 249 14.76 -23.62 7.89
N ARG A 250 16.08 -23.33 7.98
CA ARG A 250 17.03 -24.09 8.81
C ARG A 250 16.91 -23.83 10.31
N GLN A 251 16.13 -22.81 10.71
CA GLN A 251 15.89 -22.49 12.12
C GLN A 251 14.56 -23.12 12.58
N ARG A 252 14.57 -24.42 12.82
CA ARG A 252 13.39 -25.23 13.18
C ARG A 252 12.65 -24.76 14.44
N GLN A 253 13.26 -23.88 15.24
CA GLN A 253 12.65 -23.30 16.43
C GLN A 253 11.59 -22.26 16.13
N PHE A 254 11.55 -21.71 14.91
CA PHE A 254 10.56 -20.72 14.49
C PHE A 254 9.50 -21.38 13.61
N PHE A 255 8.25 -21.19 13.99
CA PHE A 255 7.07 -21.61 13.24
C PHE A 255 6.58 -20.47 12.33
N TYR A 256 5.70 -20.78 11.38
CA TYR A 256 5.09 -19.79 10.51
C TYR A 256 4.45 -18.62 11.30
N ALA A 257 3.79 -18.92 12.42
CA ALA A 257 3.19 -17.91 13.28
C ALA A 257 4.21 -16.91 13.84
N ASP A 258 5.43 -17.34 14.14
CA ASP A 258 6.50 -16.47 14.67
C ASP A 258 6.98 -15.49 13.58
N HIS A 259 7.13 -15.97 12.35
CA HIS A 259 7.44 -15.14 11.19
C HIS A 259 6.30 -14.15 10.88
N PHE A 260 5.05 -14.59 11.03
CA PHE A 260 3.89 -13.75 10.85
C PHE A 260 3.83 -12.62 11.90
N ILE A 261 4.09 -12.92 13.17
CA ILE A 261 4.17 -11.93 14.26
C ILE A 261 5.30 -10.94 14.03
N PHE A 262 6.46 -11.42 13.56
CA PHE A 262 7.57 -10.53 13.19
C PHE A 262 7.16 -9.59 12.04
N SER A 263 6.52 -10.12 11.00
CA SER A 263 6.03 -9.35 9.86
C SER A 263 5.00 -8.30 10.30
N LEU A 264 4.06 -8.65 11.18
CA LEU A 264 3.09 -7.69 11.75
C LEU A 264 3.79 -6.49 12.37
N HIS A 265 4.78 -6.71 13.24
CA HIS A 265 5.50 -5.62 13.89
C HIS A 265 6.29 -4.76 12.88
N LEU A 266 6.85 -5.39 11.84
CA LEU A 266 7.54 -4.67 10.77
C LEU A 266 6.57 -3.75 9.99
N TYR A 267 5.37 -4.26 9.67
CA TYR A 267 4.34 -3.46 8.98
C TYR A 267 3.77 -2.35 9.86
N ILE A 268 3.59 -2.59 11.17
CA ILE A 268 3.21 -1.54 12.12
C ILE A 268 4.25 -0.41 12.10
N PHE A 269 5.54 -0.78 12.18
CA PHE A 269 6.62 0.20 12.10
C PHE A 269 6.62 0.95 10.77
N LEU A 270 6.38 0.26 9.64
CA LEU A 270 6.22 0.87 8.33
C LEU A 270 5.08 1.90 8.32
N PHE A 271 3.90 1.59 8.88
CA PHE A 271 2.79 2.55 8.95
C PHE A 271 3.14 3.80 9.77
N ILE A 272 3.87 3.64 10.88
CA ILE A 272 4.37 4.78 11.67
C ILE A 272 5.32 5.64 10.83
N VAL A 273 6.26 5.03 10.12
CA VAL A 273 7.21 5.73 9.24
C VAL A 273 6.47 6.46 8.12
N LEU A 274 5.48 5.83 7.49
CA LEU A 274 4.68 6.45 6.44
C LEU A 274 3.83 7.62 6.96
N LEU A 275 3.29 7.54 8.18
CA LEU A 275 2.59 8.67 8.83
C LEU A 275 3.53 9.85 9.05
N LEU A 276 4.74 9.58 9.55
CA LEU A 276 5.77 10.62 9.73
C LEU A 276 6.24 11.20 8.40
N ASP A 277 6.39 10.39 7.34
CA ASP A 277 6.73 10.83 5.98
C ASP A 277 5.69 11.82 5.44
N ILE A 278 4.39 11.50 5.58
CA ILE A 278 3.29 12.42 5.19
C ILE A 278 3.38 13.73 5.97
N LEU A 279 3.59 13.66 7.28
CA LEU A 279 3.70 14.84 8.14
C LEU A 279 4.89 15.72 7.75
N LEU A 280 6.07 15.12 7.57
CA LEU A 280 7.30 15.84 7.19
C LEU A 280 7.17 16.50 5.82
N LYS A 281 6.59 15.81 4.83
CA LYS A 281 6.32 16.37 3.49
C LYS A 281 5.36 17.56 3.55
N LYS A 282 4.34 17.48 4.40
CA LYS A 282 3.39 18.58 4.59
C LYS A 282 4.05 19.79 5.27
N LEU A 283 4.95 19.57 6.23
CA LEU A 283 5.72 20.64 6.89
C LEU A 283 6.71 21.26 5.92
N ASP A 284 7.38 20.48 5.09
CA ASP A 284 8.32 20.96 4.06
C ASP A 284 7.63 21.86 3.04
N ALA A 285 6.45 21.45 2.54
CA ALA A 285 5.66 22.23 1.61
C ALA A 285 5.17 23.57 2.19
N ASN A 286 4.89 23.62 3.50
CA ASN A 286 4.39 24.83 4.15
C ASN A 286 5.53 25.78 4.57
N ALA A 287 6.67 25.23 4.98
CA ALA A 287 7.78 26.03 5.54
C ALA A 287 8.81 26.46 4.49
N GLY A 288 8.87 25.81 3.32
CA GLY A 288 9.85 26.09 2.27
C GLY A 288 11.31 25.86 2.71
N VAL A 289 11.54 25.07 3.77
CA VAL A 289 12.85 24.86 4.39
C VAL A 289 13.35 23.44 4.06
N THR A 290 14.50 23.33 3.45
CA THR A 290 15.14 22.04 3.07
C THR A 290 15.43 21.11 4.26
N PHE A 291 15.35 21.60 5.50
CA PHE A 291 15.56 20.82 6.72
C PHE A 291 14.61 19.60 6.82
N PHE A 292 13.32 19.77 6.53
CA PHE A 292 12.36 18.67 6.60
C PHE A 292 12.62 17.58 5.54
N SER A 293 13.13 17.96 4.39
CA SER A 293 13.57 17.01 3.36
C SER A 293 14.76 16.17 3.81
N TRP A 294 15.72 16.75 4.56
CA TRP A 294 16.83 16.01 5.16
C TRP A 294 16.35 15.06 6.26
N LEU A 295 15.45 15.53 7.10
CA LEU A 295 14.86 14.71 8.17
C LEU A 295 14.09 13.50 7.57
N ASN A 296 13.37 13.71 6.48
CA ASN A 296 12.67 12.66 5.77
C ASN A 296 13.63 11.60 5.19
N ARG A 297 14.77 12.01 4.61
CA ARG A 297 15.82 11.07 4.18
C ARG A 297 16.38 10.26 5.36
N GLY A 298 16.62 10.92 6.49
CA GLY A 298 17.04 10.27 7.74
C GLY A 298 16.01 9.24 8.25
N LEU A 299 14.72 9.56 8.16
CA LEU A 299 13.62 8.65 8.54
C LEU A 299 13.63 7.36 7.72
N TRP A 300 13.78 7.46 6.38
CA TRP A 300 13.88 6.30 5.51
C TRP A 300 15.17 5.50 5.71
N PHE A 301 16.30 6.18 5.93
CA PHE A 301 17.54 5.51 6.31
C PHE A 301 17.37 4.70 7.61
N TRP A 302 16.72 5.30 8.63
CA TRP A 302 16.40 4.62 9.89
C TRP A 302 15.48 3.43 9.67
N PHE A 303 14.48 3.51 8.79
CA PHE A 303 13.60 2.39 8.47
C PHE A 303 14.37 1.16 7.96
N TRP A 304 15.32 1.35 7.06
CA TRP A 304 16.12 0.27 6.52
C TRP A 304 17.08 -0.31 7.56
N LEU A 305 17.76 0.56 8.30
CA LEU A 305 18.64 0.15 9.40
C LEU A 305 17.86 -0.58 10.49
N TYR A 306 16.69 -0.07 10.88
CA TYR A 306 15.79 -0.71 11.85
C TYR A 306 15.41 -2.12 11.40
N THR A 307 15.00 -2.30 10.13
CA THR A 307 14.62 -3.61 9.60
C THR A 307 15.78 -4.61 9.68
N LEU A 308 16.98 -4.19 9.31
CA LEU A 308 18.20 -5.00 9.42
C LEU A 308 18.50 -5.39 10.88
N LEU A 309 18.45 -4.43 11.80
CA LEU A 309 18.67 -4.66 13.23
C LEU A 309 17.59 -5.56 13.84
N ALA A 310 16.33 -5.38 13.41
CA ALA A 310 15.23 -6.23 13.86
C ALA A 310 15.43 -7.69 13.44
N LEU A 311 15.81 -7.94 12.19
CA LEU A 311 16.15 -9.28 11.69
C LEU A 311 17.34 -9.88 12.48
N LYS A 312 18.39 -9.08 12.71
CA LYS A 312 19.55 -9.51 13.47
C LYS A 312 19.20 -9.92 14.89
N ARG A 313 18.39 -9.11 15.58
CA ARG A 313 17.98 -9.36 16.96
C ARG A 313 17.03 -10.53 17.10
N PHE A 314 16.06 -10.64 16.20
CA PHE A 314 15.03 -11.68 16.26
C PHE A 314 15.59 -13.06 15.93
N TYR A 315 16.32 -13.19 14.80
CA TYR A 315 16.84 -14.48 14.33
C TYR A 315 18.22 -14.84 14.86
N GLN A 316 18.92 -13.93 15.53
CA GLN A 316 20.20 -14.14 16.21
C GLN A 316 21.29 -14.77 15.32
N ARG A 317 21.38 -14.39 14.04
CA ARG A 317 22.38 -14.87 13.09
C ARG A 317 23.56 -13.91 12.95
N GLY A 318 24.67 -14.41 12.40
CA GLY A 318 25.84 -13.59 12.08
C GLY A 318 25.51 -12.44 11.14
N TRP A 319 26.27 -11.36 11.17
CA TRP A 319 26.00 -10.14 10.38
C TRP A 319 25.91 -10.40 8.88
N TRP A 320 26.88 -11.14 8.29
CA TRP A 320 26.88 -11.45 6.87
C TRP A 320 25.64 -12.22 6.43
N ALA A 321 25.27 -13.22 7.22
CA ALA A 321 24.05 -13.99 6.95
C ALA A 321 22.77 -13.16 7.09
N THR A 322 22.75 -12.19 8.00
CA THR A 322 21.60 -11.27 8.16
C THR A 322 21.50 -10.28 7.00
N ILE A 323 22.63 -9.69 6.59
CA ILE A 323 22.67 -8.74 5.46
C ILE A 323 22.22 -9.45 4.16
N LEU A 324 22.76 -10.63 3.87
CA LEU A 324 22.36 -11.38 2.67
C LEU A 324 20.86 -11.70 2.67
N ARG A 325 20.32 -12.16 3.79
CA ARG A 325 18.87 -12.46 3.91
C ARG A 325 18.01 -11.19 3.86
N PHE A 326 18.50 -10.09 4.40
CA PHE A 326 17.83 -8.80 4.29
C PHE A 326 17.71 -8.37 2.83
N LEU A 327 18.79 -8.44 2.04
CA LEU A 327 18.75 -8.13 0.61
C LEU A 327 17.82 -9.06 -0.16
N LEU A 328 17.86 -10.37 0.13
CA LEU A 328 16.93 -11.34 -0.46
C LEU A 328 15.47 -11.07 -0.04
N LEU A 329 15.24 -10.69 1.21
CA LEU A 329 13.91 -10.30 1.70
C LEU A 329 13.37 -9.12 0.90
N LEU A 330 14.17 -8.06 0.70
CA LEU A 330 13.78 -6.89 -0.07
C LEU A 330 13.41 -7.26 -1.51
N LEU A 331 14.24 -8.07 -2.16
CA LEU A 331 13.99 -8.52 -3.53
C LEU A 331 12.70 -9.35 -3.63
N LEU A 332 12.52 -10.34 -2.75
CA LEU A 332 11.38 -11.25 -2.80
C LEU A 332 10.08 -10.55 -2.39
N VAL A 333 10.11 -9.71 -1.35
CA VAL A 333 8.92 -8.92 -0.95
C VAL A 333 8.58 -7.92 -2.04
N GLY A 334 9.57 -7.22 -2.63
CA GLY A 334 9.36 -6.32 -3.76
C GLY A 334 8.72 -7.03 -4.96
N PHE A 335 9.20 -8.23 -5.29
CA PHE A 335 8.64 -9.05 -6.37
C PHE A 335 7.18 -9.48 -6.07
N ILE A 336 6.90 -9.95 -4.86
CA ILE A 336 5.51 -10.32 -4.47
C ILE A 336 4.59 -9.10 -4.46
N LEU A 337 5.04 -7.96 -3.96
CA LEU A 337 4.24 -6.72 -4.03
C LEU A 337 3.95 -6.35 -5.48
N LEU A 338 4.94 -6.39 -6.37
CA LEU A 338 4.76 -6.14 -7.79
C LEU A 338 3.72 -7.09 -8.41
N LEU A 339 3.76 -8.39 -8.06
CA LEU A 339 2.76 -9.36 -8.51
C LEU A 339 1.36 -9.04 -7.96
N ILE A 340 1.23 -8.79 -6.66
CA ILE A 340 -0.06 -8.48 -6.02
C ILE A 340 -0.66 -7.21 -6.63
N PHE A 341 0.13 -6.15 -6.77
CA PHE A 341 -0.34 -4.89 -7.36
C PHE A 341 -0.61 -5.03 -8.85
N GLY A 342 0.24 -5.73 -9.60
CA GLY A 342 0.05 -5.97 -11.04
C GLY A 342 -1.22 -6.78 -11.32
N VAL A 343 -1.40 -7.91 -10.63
CA VAL A 343 -2.61 -8.74 -10.76
C VAL A 343 -3.85 -7.95 -10.32
N SER A 344 -3.77 -7.23 -9.21
CA SER A 344 -4.89 -6.39 -8.74
C SER A 344 -5.26 -5.32 -9.76
N ALA A 345 -4.29 -4.62 -10.35
CA ALA A 345 -4.54 -3.61 -11.39
C ALA A 345 -5.23 -4.22 -12.62
N ILE A 346 -4.78 -5.39 -13.07
CA ILE A 346 -5.42 -6.12 -14.18
C ILE A 346 -6.85 -6.53 -13.82
N LEU A 347 -7.07 -7.09 -12.63
CA LEU A 347 -8.41 -7.48 -12.18
C LEU A 347 -9.33 -6.27 -12.03
N PHE A 348 -8.83 -5.16 -11.47
CA PHE A 348 -9.59 -3.91 -11.41
C PHE A 348 -9.99 -3.42 -12.79
N TYR A 349 -9.05 -3.37 -13.72
CA TYR A 349 -9.34 -2.98 -15.10
C TYR A 349 -10.39 -3.87 -15.74
N LEU A 350 -10.29 -5.19 -15.58
CA LEU A 350 -11.19 -6.15 -16.25
C LEU A 350 -12.60 -6.22 -15.63
N PHE A 351 -12.74 -6.01 -14.30
CA PHE A 351 -13.98 -6.35 -13.61
C PHE A 351 -14.65 -5.19 -12.87
N PHE A 352 -13.92 -4.17 -12.42
CA PHE A 352 -14.43 -3.19 -11.45
C PHE A 352 -14.50 -1.73 -11.96
N VAL A 353 -13.95 -1.40 -13.11
CA VAL A 353 -14.06 -0.10 -13.76
C VAL A 353 -15.12 -0.16 -14.82
#